data_3c66b9a4f1fcd1face55d58f655f4df5
#
_entry.id   3c66b9a4f1fcd1face55d58f655f4df5
#
_cell.length_a   1.000
_cell.length_b   1.000
_cell.length_c   1.000
_cell.angle_alpha   90.00
_cell.angle_beta   90.00
_cell.angle_gamma   90.00
#
_symmetry.space_group_name_H-M   'P 1'
#
loop_
_entity.id
_entity.type
_entity.pdbx_description
1 polymer ?
#
loop_
_entity_poly.entity_id
_entity_poly.type
_entity_poly.pdbx_seq_one_letter_code
_entity_poly.pdbx_strand_id
1 'polypeptide(L)'
;MVMGSGEPMDNYDNVVRFIHLISHEKGLNISQRNLTISTCGLVPEIRKFAEEGLQVTLALSLHAPNDEVRQTLMPIARRYGLKDVMEACRYYFEKTGRRLTFEYSLVRGVNDNLEEARALAKLIRHEHGHVNLIPVNPIKERDFVQSGQKAIQDFKNLLEKNGINVTIRREMGRDINGACGQLRKSFLDDARAEEAGVAESAERSVE
;
A
#
# COMPACT_ATOMS: atom_id res chain seq x y z
N MET A 1 5.72 10.89 2.54
CA MET A 1 5.28 9.51 2.25
C MET A 1 5.10 9.38 0.74
N VAL A 2 5.76 8.39 0.13
CA VAL A 2 5.64 8.09 -1.31
C VAL A 2 4.60 6.99 -1.45
N MET A 3 3.37 7.40 -1.67
CA MET A 3 2.17 6.56 -1.80
C MET A 3 1.24 7.20 -2.84
N GLY A 4 0.32 6.42 -3.39
CA GLY A 4 -0.70 6.93 -4.30
C GLY A 4 -0.86 6.04 -5.51
N SER A 5 -0.55 6.55 -6.70
CA SER A 5 -0.68 5.80 -7.95
C SER A 5 0.64 5.18 -8.37
N GLY A 6 0.60 3.91 -8.72
CA GLY A 6 1.76 3.14 -9.18
C GLY A 6 2.57 2.51 -8.05
N GLU A 7 3.57 1.73 -8.44
CA GLU A 7 4.51 1.06 -7.56
C GLU A 7 5.83 1.82 -7.57
N PRO A 8 6.28 2.42 -6.45
CA PRO A 8 7.55 3.15 -6.42
C PRO A 8 8.75 2.31 -6.82
N MET A 9 8.73 1.01 -6.48
CA MET A 9 9.84 0.11 -6.78
C MET A 9 9.97 -0.22 -8.27
N ASP A 10 8.93 -0.01 -9.09
CA ASP A 10 9.02 -0.09 -10.56
C ASP A 10 9.83 1.08 -11.14
N ASN A 11 9.94 2.18 -10.41
CA ASN A 11 10.73 3.35 -10.79
C ASN A 11 11.93 3.54 -9.85
N TYR A 12 12.59 2.44 -9.55
CA TYR A 12 13.57 2.27 -8.49
C TYR A 12 14.64 3.36 -8.46
N ASP A 13 15.38 3.53 -9.55
CA ASP A 13 16.54 4.44 -9.61
C ASP A 13 16.13 5.90 -9.39
N ASN A 14 14.98 6.31 -9.92
CA ASN A 14 14.46 7.66 -9.71
C ASN A 14 13.96 7.85 -8.27
N VAL A 15 13.37 6.83 -7.66
CA VAL A 15 12.94 6.89 -6.24
C VAL A 15 14.14 7.01 -5.32
N VAL A 16 15.20 6.23 -5.52
CA VAL A 16 16.45 6.33 -4.75
C VAL A 16 17.08 7.71 -4.93
N ARG A 17 17.19 8.19 -6.17
CA ARG A 17 17.69 9.54 -6.47
C ARG A 17 16.85 10.62 -5.78
N PHE A 18 15.53 10.51 -5.82
CA PHE A 18 14.62 11.43 -5.14
C PHE A 18 14.88 11.46 -3.64
N ILE A 19 15.05 10.29 -2.99
CA ILE A 19 15.35 10.22 -1.55
C ILE A 19 16.64 10.98 -1.23
N HIS A 20 17.70 10.75 -2.01
CA HIS A 20 18.97 11.47 -1.83
C HIS A 20 18.82 12.98 -2.01
N LEU A 21 18.09 13.42 -3.04
CA LEU A 21 17.89 14.85 -3.32
C LEU A 21 17.15 15.57 -2.20
N ILE A 22 16.03 15.00 -1.70
CA ILE A 22 15.23 15.67 -0.67
C ILE A 22 15.86 15.60 0.71
N SER A 23 16.74 14.62 0.95
CA SER A 23 17.47 14.49 2.21
C SER A 23 18.84 15.20 2.21
N HIS A 24 19.25 15.75 1.07
CA HIS A 24 20.54 16.41 0.94
C HIS A 24 20.60 17.69 1.79
N GLU A 25 21.72 17.92 2.48
CA GLU A 25 21.91 19.07 3.38
C GLU A 25 21.75 20.45 2.71
N LYS A 26 22.13 20.54 1.40
CA LYS A 26 21.98 21.76 0.58
C LYS A 26 20.63 21.86 -0.13
N GLY A 27 19.72 20.89 0.07
CA GLY A 27 18.39 20.87 -0.49
C GLY A 27 17.31 21.08 0.58
N LEU A 28 16.24 20.28 0.53
CA LEU A 28 15.16 20.35 1.52
C LEU A 28 15.55 19.83 2.90
N ASN A 29 16.66 19.10 3.00
CA ASN A 29 17.22 18.54 4.23
C ASN A 29 16.19 17.74 5.06
N ILE A 30 15.32 17.00 4.39
CA ILE A 30 14.32 16.17 5.06
C ILE A 30 15.01 14.90 5.57
N SER A 31 14.95 14.65 6.86
CA SER A 31 15.49 13.42 7.42
C SER A 31 14.86 12.20 6.76
N GLN A 32 15.70 11.25 6.30
CA GLN A 32 15.24 9.99 5.71
C GLN A 32 14.31 9.21 6.64
N ARG A 33 14.45 9.38 7.95
CA ARG A 33 13.56 8.75 8.95
C ARG A 33 12.12 9.24 8.88
N ASN A 34 11.88 10.40 8.27
CA ASN A 34 10.55 10.97 8.03
C ASN A 34 9.99 10.56 6.66
N LEU A 35 10.74 9.77 5.90
CA LEU A 35 10.30 9.25 4.60
C LEU A 35 9.74 7.85 4.77
N THR A 36 8.66 7.59 4.05
CA THR A 36 8.05 6.27 3.95
C THR A 36 7.83 5.96 2.47
N ILE A 37 8.33 4.79 2.04
CA ILE A 37 8.13 4.27 0.69
C ILE A 37 7.17 3.08 0.80
N SER A 38 6.06 3.15 0.06
CA SER A 38 5.12 2.04 -0.04
C SER A 38 5.53 1.09 -1.16
N THR A 39 5.26 -0.19 -0.98
CA THR A 39 5.44 -1.21 -2.02
C THR A 39 4.38 -2.30 -1.93
N CYS A 40 3.97 -2.83 -3.07
CA CYS A 40 3.11 -4.00 -3.15
C CYS A 40 3.86 -5.33 -2.90
N GLY A 41 5.19 -5.29 -2.69
CA GLY A 41 5.99 -6.44 -2.34
C GLY A 41 6.81 -7.03 -3.50
N LEU A 42 7.49 -6.17 -4.27
CA LEU A 42 8.47 -6.59 -5.27
C LEU A 42 9.73 -7.10 -4.55
N VAL A 43 9.83 -8.41 -4.38
CA VAL A 43 10.87 -9.07 -3.55
C VAL A 43 12.30 -8.71 -3.97
N PRO A 44 12.69 -8.75 -5.26
CA PRO A 44 14.03 -8.38 -5.67
C PRO A 44 14.36 -6.93 -5.34
N GLU A 45 13.41 -6.02 -5.57
CA GLU A 45 13.56 -4.59 -5.35
C GLU A 45 13.64 -4.24 -3.87
N ILE A 46 12.85 -4.92 -3.01
CA ILE A 46 12.97 -4.75 -1.54
C ILE A 46 14.36 -5.16 -1.07
N ARG A 47 14.89 -6.30 -1.55
CA ARG A 47 16.25 -6.74 -1.20
C ARG A 47 17.31 -5.77 -1.71
N LYS A 48 17.19 -5.29 -2.95
CA LYS A 48 18.07 -4.25 -3.50
C LYS A 48 18.02 -2.98 -2.65
N PHE A 49 16.82 -2.55 -2.26
CA PHE A 49 16.60 -1.35 -1.45
C PHE A 49 17.19 -1.46 -0.03
N ALA A 50 17.25 -2.67 0.52
CA ALA A 50 17.91 -2.93 1.81
C ALA A 50 19.42 -2.66 1.76
N GLU A 51 20.07 -2.83 0.60
CA GLU A 51 21.51 -2.61 0.44
C GLU A 51 21.90 -1.14 0.20
N GLU A 52 20.93 -0.27 -0.08
CA GLU A 52 21.20 1.17 -0.29
C GLU A 52 21.64 1.91 0.99
N GLY A 53 21.50 1.30 2.17
CA GLY A 53 21.85 1.92 3.43
C GLY A 53 20.96 3.09 3.84
N LEU A 54 19.81 3.25 3.20
CA LEU A 54 18.87 4.34 3.43
C LEU A 54 18.08 4.13 4.73
N GLN A 55 17.83 5.22 5.47
CA GLN A 55 17.10 5.21 6.74
C GLN A 55 15.59 5.48 6.56
N VAL A 56 15.01 4.97 5.49
CA VAL A 56 13.61 5.16 5.13
C VAL A 56 12.72 4.11 5.83
N THR A 57 11.46 4.40 6.07
CA THR A 57 10.47 3.42 6.50
C THR A 57 9.88 2.71 5.29
N LEU A 58 9.89 1.39 5.29
CA LEU A 58 9.24 0.59 4.26
C LEU A 58 7.81 0.25 4.69
N ALA A 59 6.82 0.59 3.84
CA ALA A 59 5.43 0.26 4.05
C ALA A 59 5.00 -0.82 3.04
N LEU A 60 4.77 -2.03 3.55
CA LEU A 60 4.31 -3.14 2.74
C LEU A 60 2.78 -3.14 2.62
N SER A 61 2.26 -3.09 1.42
CA SER A 61 0.86 -3.41 1.12
C SER A 61 0.63 -4.91 1.31
N LEU A 62 0.30 -5.31 2.55
CA LEU A 62 0.14 -6.71 2.93
C LEU A 62 -1.24 -7.24 2.58
N HIS A 63 -2.28 -6.59 3.08
CA HIS A 63 -3.72 -6.76 2.82
C HIS A 63 -4.33 -8.12 3.13
N ALA A 64 -3.53 -9.16 3.36
CA ALA A 64 -4.02 -10.47 3.78
C ALA A 64 -2.93 -11.24 4.55
N PRO A 65 -3.30 -12.15 5.47
CA PRO A 65 -2.35 -12.96 6.23
C PRO A 65 -2.01 -14.30 5.57
N ASN A 66 -2.56 -14.58 4.38
CA ASN A 66 -2.33 -15.79 3.61
C ASN A 66 -2.31 -15.49 2.11
N ASP A 67 -1.72 -16.40 1.32
CA ASP A 67 -1.57 -16.23 -0.13
C ASP A 67 -2.89 -16.29 -0.87
N GLU A 68 -3.82 -17.12 -0.42
CA GLU A 68 -5.12 -17.32 -1.07
C GLU A 68 -5.91 -16.00 -1.12
N VAL A 69 -6.12 -15.38 0.02
CA VAL A 69 -6.82 -14.09 0.11
C VAL A 69 -6.01 -12.98 -0.54
N ARG A 70 -4.67 -12.98 -0.36
CA ARG A 70 -3.81 -11.94 -0.92
C ARG A 70 -3.86 -11.92 -2.45
N GLN A 71 -3.90 -13.08 -3.10
CA GLN A 71 -4.01 -13.20 -4.56
C GLN A 71 -5.35 -12.68 -5.13
N THR A 72 -6.41 -12.72 -4.35
CA THR A 72 -7.70 -12.12 -4.77
C THR A 72 -7.66 -10.59 -4.73
N LEU A 73 -6.90 -10.02 -3.80
CA LEU A 73 -6.80 -8.58 -3.60
C LEU A 73 -5.71 -7.95 -4.47
N MET A 74 -4.59 -8.65 -4.68
CA MET A 74 -3.38 -8.13 -5.29
C MET A 74 -2.83 -9.08 -6.36
N PRO A 75 -2.83 -8.70 -7.65
CA PRO A 75 -2.29 -9.55 -8.73
C PRO A 75 -0.83 -9.95 -8.53
N ILE A 76 -0.01 -9.08 -7.94
CA ILE A 76 1.41 -9.31 -7.67
C ILE A 76 1.67 -10.50 -6.74
N ALA A 77 0.70 -10.85 -5.89
CA ALA A 77 0.80 -11.99 -4.98
C ALA A 77 0.85 -13.35 -5.71
N ARG A 78 0.49 -13.39 -7.00
CA ARG A 78 0.68 -14.57 -7.84
C ARG A 78 2.14 -14.79 -8.22
N ARG A 79 2.94 -13.71 -8.24
CA ARG A 79 4.37 -13.75 -8.58
C ARG A 79 5.25 -13.93 -7.36
N TYR A 80 4.91 -13.24 -6.26
CA TYR A 80 5.67 -13.27 -5.02
C TYR A 80 4.77 -13.73 -3.88
N GLY A 81 5.03 -14.94 -3.38
CA GLY A 81 4.30 -15.52 -2.25
C GLY A 81 4.58 -14.76 -0.95
N LEU A 82 3.66 -14.88 -0.02
CA LEU A 82 3.72 -14.18 1.27
C LEU A 82 5.00 -14.51 2.06
N LYS A 83 5.46 -15.75 1.98
CA LYS A 83 6.72 -16.19 2.62
C LYS A 83 7.90 -15.36 2.10
N ASP A 84 8.06 -15.25 0.79
CA ASP A 84 9.19 -14.55 0.16
C ASP A 84 9.16 -13.06 0.46
N VAL A 85 7.95 -12.46 0.44
CA VAL A 85 7.74 -11.05 0.76
C VAL A 85 8.11 -10.77 2.23
N MET A 86 7.69 -11.63 3.17
CA MET A 86 8.02 -11.46 4.59
C MET A 86 9.52 -11.68 4.86
N GLU A 87 10.16 -12.61 4.16
CA GLU A 87 11.62 -12.79 4.22
C GLU A 87 12.37 -11.55 3.71
N ALA A 88 11.92 -10.95 2.61
CA ALA A 88 12.49 -9.72 2.09
C ALA A 88 12.31 -8.53 3.06
N CYS A 89 11.16 -8.44 3.74
CA CYS A 89 10.90 -7.44 4.76
C CYS A 89 11.82 -7.61 5.98
N ARG A 90 12.03 -8.86 6.45
CA ARG A 90 12.98 -9.14 7.54
C ARG A 90 14.40 -8.75 7.15
N TYR A 91 14.82 -9.11 5.94
CA TYR A 91 16.12 -8.73 5.41
C TYR A 91 16.29 -7.20 5.37
N TYR A 92 15.25 -6.46 4.95
CA TYR A 92 15.25 -5.00 4.99
C TYR A 92 15.46 -4.47 6.40
N PHE A 93 14.75 -5.03 7.39
CA PHE A 93 14.92 -4.63 8.80
C PHE A 93 16.33 -4.96 9.31
N GLU A 94 16.85 -6.15 9.04
CA GLU A 94 18.20 -6.57 9.46
C GLU A 94 19.29 -5.63 8.92
N LYS A 95 19.15 -5.19 7.68
CA LYS A 95 20.13 -4.30 7.03
C LYS A 95 20.02 -2.85 7.49
N THR A 96 18.82 -2.36 7.72
CA THR A 96 18.58 -0.92 7.94
C THR A 96 18.26 -0.56 9.40
N GLY A 97 17.82 -1.52 10.20
CA GLY A 97 17.26 -1.30 11.55
C GLY A 97 15.94 -0.51 11.53
N ARG A 98 15.33 -0.32 10.35
CA ARG A 98 14.12 0.51 10.19
C ARG A 98 12.86 -0.31 10.35
N ARG A 99 11.94 0.19 11.19
CA ARG A 99 10.63 -0.43 11.40
C ARG A 99 9.85 -0.52 10.09
N LEU A 100 9.11 -1.61 9.96
CA LEU A 100 8.19 -1.84 8.87
C LEU A 100 6.80 -1.28 9.20
N THR A 101 6.04 -0.93 8.17
CA THR A 101 4.60 -0.70 8.28
C THR A 101 3.89 -1.73 7.42
N PHE A 102 2.91 -2.41 8.00
CA PHE A 102 2.04 -3.34 7.27
C PHE A 102 0.70 -2.65 7.00
N GLU A 103 0.49 -2.26 5.76
CA GLU A 103 -0.78 -1.68 5.31
C GLU A 103 -1.79 -2.81 5.10
N TYR A 104 -2.96 -2.71 5.73
CA TYR A 104 -3.98 -3.74 5.69
C TYR A 104 -5.36 -3.12 5.41
N SER A 105 -5.81 -3.21 4.17
CA SER A 105 -7.13 -2.77 3.75
C SER A 105 -8.20 -3.75 4.21
N LEU A 106 -9.13 -3.29 5.04
CA LEU A 106 -10.24 -4.11 5.53
C LEU A 106 -11.40 -4.09 4.53
N VAL A 107 -11.67 -5.26 3.95
CA VAL A 107 -12.74 -5.49 2.97
C VAL A 107 -13.76 -6.43 3.60
N ARG A 108 -15.02 -5.97 3.69
CA ARG A 108 -16.12 -6.73 4.33
C ARG A 108 -16.28 -8.11 3.68
N GLY A 109 -16.29 -9.15 4.52
CA GLY A 109 -16.50 -10.54 4.11
C GLY A 109 -15.35 -11.17 3.34
N VAL A 110 -14.23 -10.47 3.18
CA VAL A 110 -13.02 -10.98 2.51
C VAL A 110 -11.90 -11.23 3.52
N ASN A 111 -11.50 -10.20 4.25
CA ASN A 111 -10.35 -10.25 5.15
C ASN A 111 -10.57 -9.52 6.49
N ASP A 112 -11.83 -9.25 6.87
CA ASP A 112 -12.18 -8.42 8.03
C ASP A 112 -12.70 -9.23 9.24
N ASN A 113 -12.66 -10.55 9.18
CA ASN A 113 -13.11 -11.41 10.27
C ASN A 113 -12.00 -11.66 11.31
N LEU A 114 -12.37 -12.20 12.48
CA LEU A 114 -11.44 -12.45 13.58
C LEU A 114 -10.46 -13.62 13.32
N GLU A 115 -10.75 -14.49 12.38
CA GLU A 115 -9.82 -15.57 11.99
C GLU A 115 -8.65 -14.99 11.20
N GLU A 116 -8.95 -14.07 10.27
CA GLU A 116 -7.93 -13.31 9.55
C GLU A 116 -7.10 -12.44 10.50
N ALA A 117 -7.73 -11.83 11.51
CA ALA A 117 -7.01 -11.07 12.53
C ALA A 117 -6.04 -11.95 13.34
N ARG A 118 -6.46 -13.18 13.70
CA ARG A 118 -5.57 -14.16 14.39
C ARG A 118 -4.42 -14.61 13.50
N ALA A 119 -4.71 -14.89 12.22
CA ALA A 119 -3.72 -15.28 11.24
C ALA A 119 -2.69 -14.17 11.01
N LEU A 120 -3.16 -12.92 10.88
CA LEU A 120 -2.30 -11.73 10.77
C LEU A 120 -1.43 -11.56 12.03
N ALA A 121 -2.02 -11.68 13.22
CA ALA A 121 -1.27 -11.59 14.47
C ALA A 121 -0.16 -12.65 14.54
N LYS A 122 -0.44 -13.89 14.12
CA LYS A 122 0.55 -14.97 14.06
C LYS A 122 1.66 -14.67 13.06
N LEU A 123 1.31 -14.13 11.88
CA LEU A 123 2.24 -13.82 10.81
C LEU A 123 3.27 -12.77 11.22
N ILE A 124 2.81 -11.69 11.88
CA ILE A 124 3.64 -10.52 12.16
C ILE A 124 4.12 -10.42 13.61
N ARG A 125 3.82 -11.43 14.45
CA ARG A 125 4.12 -11.42 15.89
C ARG A 125 5.57 -11.10 16.24
N HIS A 126 6.51 -11.54 15.40
CA HIS A 126 7.94 -11.35 15.60
C HIS A 126 8.56 -10.34 14.65
N GLU A 127 7.72 -9.64 13.89
CA GLU A 127 8.19 -8.64 12.96
C GLU A 127 8.31 -7.27 13.64
N HIS A 128 9.35 -6.52 13.30
CA HIS A 128 9.63 -5.19 13.85
C HIS A 128 8.82 -4.11 13.11
N GLY A 129 7.51 -4.11 13.28
CA GLY A 129 6.62 -3.21 12.55
C GLY A 129 5.35 -2.86 13.31
N HIS A 130 4.48 -2.13 12.63
CA HIS A 130 3.12 -1.88 13.08
C HIS A 130 2.13 -2.11 11.93
N VAL A 131 0.86 -2.30 12.26
CA VAL A 131 -0.22 -2.45 11.29
C VAL A 131 -0.96 -1.13 11.14
N ASN A 132 -1.15 -0.69 9.91
CA ASN A 132 -2.06 0.38 9.58
C ASN A 132 -3.32 -0.20 8.92
N LEU A 133 -4.41 -0.25 9.67
CA LEU A 133 -5.71 -0.70 9.18
C LEU A 133 -6.35 0.41 8.34
N ILE A 134 -6.72 0.08 7.12
CA ILE A 134 -7.32 1.00 6.17
C ILE A 134 -8.74 0.54 5.88
N PRO A 135 -9.77 1.18 6.45
CA PRO A 135 -11.14 0.96 6.00
C PRO A 135 -11.23 1.28 4.50
N VAL A 136 -11.67 0.30 3.71
CA VAL A 136 -11.73 0.46 2.25
C VAL A 136 -12.82 1.47 1.89
N ASN A 137 -12.49 2.42 1.01
CA ASN A 137 -13.52 3.23 0.36
C ASN A 137 -14.18 2.40 -0.76
N PRO A 138 -15.51 2.47 -0.93
CA PRO A 138 -16.18 1.86 -2.08
C PRO A 138 -15.55 2.35 -3.39
N ILE A 139 -15.25 1.42 -4.29
CA ILE A 139 -14.75 1.72 -5.63
C ILE A 139 -15.69 1.14 -6.67
N LYS A 140 -15.94 1.89 -7.75
CA LYS A 140 -16.90 1.50 -8.80
C LYS A 140 -16.51 0.22 -9.55
N GLU A 141 -15.19 -0.07 -9.60
CA GLU A 141 -14.65 -1.18 -10.39
C GLU A 141 -14.59 -2.53 -9.65
N ARG A 142 -14.88 -2.54 -8.36
CA ARG A 142 -14.91 -3.75 -7.53
C ARG A 142 -16.02 -3.64 -6.49
N ASP A 143 -16.72 -4.72 -6.26
CA ASP A 143 -17.76 -4.83 -5.23
C ASP A 143 -17.19 -4.87 -3.79
N PHE A 144 -16.11 -4.11 -3.55
CA PHE A 144 -15.52 -4.03 -2.22
C PHE A 144 -16.34 -3.13 -1.35
N VAL A 145 -16.85 -3.70 -0.26
CA VAL A 145 -17.66 -3.01 0.72
C VAL A 145 -16.81 -2.73 1.96
N GLN A 146 -16.95 -1.53 2.49
CA GLN A 146 -16.30 -1.14 3.73
C GLN A 146 -16.78 -2.00 4.90
N SER A 147 -15.83 -2.44 5.73
CA SER A 147 -16.12 -3.14 6.98
C SER A 147 -16.86 -2.25 7.96
N GLY A 148 -17.78 -2.82 8.74
CA GLY A 148 -18.49 -2.09 9.79
C GLY A 148 -17.55 -1.63 10.91
N GLN A 149 -17.87 -0.51 11.55
CA GLN A 149 -17.05 0.07 12.63
C GLN A 149 -16.73 -0.93 13.75
N LYS A 150 -17.72 -1.75 14.13
CA LYS A 150 -17.54 -2.80 15.14
C LYS A 150 -16.49 -3.83 14.68
N ALA A 151 -16.58 -4.32 13.46
CA ALA A 151 -15.62 -5.30 12.92
C ALA A 151 -14.19 -4.73 12.88
N ILE A 152 -14.03 -3.47 12.45
CA ILE A 152 -12.74 -2.76 12.44
C ILE A 152 -12.18 -2.68 13.86
N GLN A 153 -13.01 -2.31 14.84
CA GLN A 153 -12.57 -2.17 16.23
C GLN A 153 -12.23 -3.53 16.87
N ASP A 154 -13.05 -4.56 16.62
CA ASP A 154 -12.79 -5.92 17.12
C ASP A 154 -11.50 -6.49 16.52
N PHE A 155 -11.25 -6.26 15.23
CA PHE A 155 -10.02 -6.63 14.54
C PHE A 155 -8.79 -5.95 15.17
N LYS A 156 -8.87 -4.63 15.35
CA LYS A 156 -7.83 -3.84 16.04
C LYS A 156 -7.55 -4.36 17.44
N ASN A 157 -8.59 -4.53 18.25
CA ASN A 157 -8.47 -4.97 19.65
C ASN A 157 -7.80 -6.35 19.75
N LEU A 158 -8.09 -7.25 18.80
CA LEU A 158 -7.46 -8.57 18.75
C LEU A 158 -5.96 -8.47 18.45
N LEU A 159 -5.55 -7.64 17.50
CA LEU A 159 -4.14 -7.42 17.20
C LEU A 159 -3.41 -6.79 18.40
N GLU A 160 -3.98 -5.76 19.02
CA GLU A 160 -3.41 -5.11 20.21
C GLU A 160 -3.28 -6.07 21.40
N LYS A 161 -4.27 -6.95 21.61
CA LYS A 161 -4.21 -8.03 22.62
C LYS A 161 -3.05 -9.00 22.37
N ASN A 162 -2.62 -9.16 21.12
CA ASN A 162 -1.45 -9.95 20.75
C ASN A 162 -0.14 -9.15 20.74
N GLY A 163 -0.13 -7.93 21.30
CA GLY A 163 1.07 -7.10 21.43
C GLY A 163 1.47 -6.36 20.15
N ILE A 164 0.60 -6.29 19.16
CA ILE A 164 0.87 -5.62 17.88
C ILE A 164 0.42 -4.16 17.97
N ASN A 165 1.27 -3.23 17.59
CA ASN A 165 0.90 -1.83 17.46
C ASN A 165 0.00 -1.65 16.23
N VAL A 166 -1.18 -1.04 16.42
CA VAL A 166 -2.17 -0.86 15.37
C VAL A 166 -2.64 0.58 15.31
N THR A 167 -2.72 1.12 14.10
CA THR A 167 -3.42 2.37 13.82
C THR A 167 -4.58 2.11 12.87
N ILE A 168 -5.65 2.90 13.00
CA ILE A 168 -6.71 2.94 12.01
C ILE A 168 -6.55 4.25 11.24
N ARG A 169 -6.41 4.15 9.92
CA ARG A 169 -6.32 5.32 9.05
C ARG A 169 -7.63 6.09 9.11
N ARG A 170 -7.53 7.39 9.37
CA ARG A 170 -8.70 8.28 9.27
C ARG A 170 -9.16 8.34 7.83
N GLU A 171 -10.46 8.17 7.64
CA GLU A 171 -11.10 8.38 6.36
C GLU A 171 -11.10 9.88 6.05
N MET A 172 -10.55 10.25 4.90
CA MET A 172 -10.51 11.62 4.41
C MET A 172 -10.80 11.64 2.91
N GLY A 173 -11.49 12.68 2.42
CA GLY A 173 -11.74 12.85 1.00
C GLY A 173 -12.77 11.89 0.40
N ARG A 174 -13.75 11.42 1.18
CA ARG A 174 -14.83 10.56 0.71
C ARG A 174 -15.73 11.27 -0.30
N ASP A 175 -15.91 12.55 -0.11
CA ASP A 175 -16.72 13.46 -0.93
C ASP A 175 -16.07 13.76 -2.30
N ILE A 176 -14.76 13.59 -2.42
CA ILE A 176 -13.99 13.88 -3.63
C ILE A 176 -13.32 12.64 -4.24
N ASN A 177 -13.78 11.42 -3.91
CA ASN A 177 -13.14 10.17 -4.33
C ASN A 177 -11.62 10.12 -4.03
N GLY A 178 -11.19 10.74 -2.93
CA GLY A 178 -9.80 10.97 -2.56
C GLY A 178 -9.03 9.72 -2.08
N ALA A 179 -9.50 8.51 -2.37
CA ALA A 179 -8.75 7.29 -2.07
C ALA A 179 -7.55 7.12 -3.00
N CYS A 180 -6.53 6.40 -2.54
CA CYS A 180 -5.31 6.11 -3.29
C CYS A 180 -5.61 5.65 -4.73
N GLY A 181 -5.16 6.43 -5.71
CA GLY A 181 -5.30 6.14 -7.13
C GLY A 181 -6.66 6.47 -7.75
N GLN A 182 -7.72 6.69 -6.99
CA GLN A 182 -9.06 6.97 -7.53
C GLN A 182 -9.13 8.29 -8.29
N LEU A 183 -8.62 9.38 -7.72
CA LEU A 183 -8.60 10.71 -8.37
C LEU A 183 -7.86 10.68 -9.71
N ARG A 184 -6.72 9.99 -9.78
CA ARG A 184 -5.96 9.90 -11.03
C ARG A 184 -6.72 9.09 -12.07
N LYS A 185 -7.37 8.01 -11.66
CA LYS A 185 -8.10 7.15 -12.59
C LYS A 185 -9.29 7.88 -13.18
N SER A 186 -10.12 8.54 -12.35
CA SER A 186 -11.24 9.34 -12.85
C SER A 186 -10.77 10.42 -13.83
N PHE A 187 -9.68 11.13 -13.52
CA PHE A 187 -9.11 12.12 -14.43
C PHE A 187 -8.65 11.54 -15.77
N LEU A 188 -8.01 10.36 -15.75
CA LEU A 188 -7.56 9.70 -16.98
C LEU A 188 -8.72 9.15 -17.82
N ASP A 189 -9.77 8.65 -17.16
CA ASP A 189 -10.97 8.15 -17.83
C ASP A 189 -11.76 9.31 -18.46
N ASP A 190 -11.86 10.46 -17.77
CA ASP A 190 -12.49 11.67 -18.29
C ASP A 190 -11.69 12.25 -19.49
N ALA A 191 -10.35 12.30 -19.40
CA ALA A 191 -9.50 12.76 -20.50
C ALA A 191 -9.61 11.86 -21.74
N ARG A 192 -9.67 10.55 -21.57
CA ARG A 192 -9.89 9.59 -22.67
C ARG A 192 -11.27 9.74 -23.30
N ALA A 193 -12.29 10.00 -22.50
CA ALA A 193 -13.65 10.25 -23.00
C ALA A 193 -13.71 11.55 -23.82
N GLU A 194 -13.02 12.60 -23.39
CA GLU A 194 -12.90 13.85 -24.15
C GLU A 194 -12.15 13.65 -25.48
N GLU A 195 -11.02 12.93 -25.48
CA GLU A 195 -10.28 12.61 -26.71
C GLU A 195 -11.13 11.79 -27.70
N ALA A 196 -11.87 10.79 -27.21
CA ALA A 196 -12.77 10.00 -28.04
C ALA A 196 -13.92 10.83 -28.62
N GLY A 197 -14.51 11.73 -27.84
CA GLY A 197 -15.57 12.63 -28.28
C GLY A 197 -15.11 13.64 -29.34
N VAL A 198 -13.86 14.12 -29.23
CA VAL A 198 -13.25 15.01 -30.24
C VAL A 198 -13.00 14.25 -31.54
N ALA A 199 -12.54 13.00 -31.48
CA ALA A 199 -12.30 12.17 -32.67
C ALA A 199 -13.62 11.88 -33.43
N GLU A 200 -14.69 11.49 -32.71
CA GLU A 200 -16.02 11.28 -33.34
C GLU A 200 -16.61 12.54 -33.97
N SER A 201 -16.39 13.70 -33.35
CA SER A 201 -16.87 14.97 -33.89
C SER A 201 -16.09 15.41 -35.15
N ALA A 202 -14.79 15.10 -35.21
CA ALA A 202 -13.96 15.36 -36.38
C ALA A 202 -14.34 14.48 -37.60
N GLU A 203 -14.65 13.21 -37.38
CA GLU A 203 -15.10 12.31 -38.43
C GLU A 203 -16.46 12.72 -39.02
N ARG A 204 -17.39 13.18 -38.21
CA ARG A 204 -18.70 13.69 -38.67
C ARG A 204 -18.65 15.03 -39.42
N SER A 205 -17.53 15.73 -39.34
CA SER A 205 -17.34 17.02 -40.04
C SER A 205 -16.71 16.88 -41.42
N VAL A 206 -16.35 15.65 -41.83
CA VAL A 206 -15.70 15.34 -43.12
C VAL A 206 -16.67 14.61 -44.10
N GLU A 207 -17.87 14.26 -43.65
CA GLU A 207 -18.98 13.81 -44.49
C GLU A 207 -19.88 14.99 -44.90
#